data_0d815517747a79ba1b3648598023c878
#
_entry.id   0d815517747a79ba1b3648598023c878
#
_cell.length_a   1.000
_cell.length_b   1.000
_cell.length_c   1.000
_cell.angle_alpha   90.00
_cell.angle_beta   90.00
_cell.angle_gamma   90.00
#
_symmetry.space_group_name_H-M   'P 1'
#
loop_
_entity.id
_entity.type
_entity.pdbx_description
1 polymer ?
#
loop_
_entity_poly.entity_id
_entity_poly.type
_entity_poly.pdbx_seq_one_letter_code
_entity_poly.pdbx_strand_id
1 'polypeptide(L)'
;MKKICFTASTGGHFEQLMMLKPLMDKYDSFIVTEKTEYSSINNHRKVYYLKQINRSEKKFIFKIIYNLFVTLKIFIKENPDFVISTGALATIPMCLIAKVFRKKLVFIESFAKINSPTLTGKLLYKYADQFYVQWETMLEFYPRAIYKGGIY
;
A
#
# COMPACT_ATOMS: atom_id res chain seq x y z
N MET A 1 8.58 -3.90 -20.06
CA MET A 1 7.74 -2.87 -19.42
C MET A 1 7.92 -3.01 -17.91
N LYS A 2 7.92 -1.93 -17.13
CA LYS A 2 8.05 -2.00 -15.67
C LYS A 2 6.79 -2.60 -15.05
N LYS A 3 6.95 -3.48 -14.06
CA LYS A 3 5.85 -4.10 -13.34
C LYS A 3 5.63 -3.40 -11.99
N ILE A 4 4.39 -3.06 -11.69
CA ILE A 4 4.02 -2.30 -10.48
C ILE A 4 3.01 -3.09 -9.64
N CYS A 5 3.34 -3.25 -8.36
CA CYS A 5 2.40 -3.73 -7.36
C CYS A 5 1.69 -2.54 -6.72
N PHE A 6 0.37 -2.50 -6.79
CA PHE A 6 -0.46 -1.55 -6.07
C PHE A 6 -1.05 -2.23 -4.84
N THR A 7 -0.88 -1.65 -3.65
CA THR A 7 -1.34 -2.28 -2.42
C THR A 7 -2.02 -1.31 -1.47
N ALA A 8 -3.16 -1.71 -0.96
CA ALA A 8 -3.93 -1.00 0.06
C ALA A 8 -4.70 -2.01 0.93
N SER A 9 -5.10 -1.60 2.12
CA SER A 9 -6.20 -2.26 2.83
C SER A 9 -7.53 -1.91 2.16
N THR A 10 -8.63 -2.32 2.76
CA THR A 10 -9.99 -2.01 2.30
C THR A 10 -10.45 -0.61 2.70
N GLY A 11 -11.64 -0.20 2.24
CA GLY A 11 -12.24 1.10 2.54
C GLY A 11 -11.51 2.27 1.87
N GLY A 12 -11.41 3.39 2.57
CA GLY A 12 -10.86 4.63 2.03
C GLY A 12 -9.43 4.52 1.48
N HIS A 13 -8.60 3.63 2.05
CA HIS A 13 -7.26 3.37 1.49
C HIS A 13 -7.32 2.72 0.11
N PHE A 14 -8.29 1.82 -0.09
CA PHE A 14 -8.50 1.19 -1.39
C PHE A 14 -9.07 2.17 -2.41
N GLU A 15 -10.01 3.01 -2.00
CA GLU A 15 -10.57 4.07 -2.85
C GLU A 15 -9.47 5.02 -3.33
N GLN A 16 -8.59 5.45 -2.43
CA GLN A 16 -7.41 6.25 -2.80
C GLN A 16 -6.50 5.53 -3.79
N LEU A 17 -6.28 4.22 -3.59
CA LEU A 17 -5.48 3.43 -4.52
C LEU A 17 -6.11 3.43 -5.93
N MET A 18 -7.45 3.35 -6.00
CA MET A 18 -8.16 3.32 -7.27
C MET A 18 -8.13 4.66 -8.02
N MET A 19 -7.84 5.79 -7.35
CA MET A 19 -7.56 7.05 -8.04
C MET A 19 -6.31 6.97 -8.91
N LEU A 20 -5.41 6.01 -8.64
CA LEU A 20 -4.24 5.72 -9.47
C LEU A 20 -4.54 4.84 -10.69
N LYS A 21 -5.81 4.59 -11.00
CA LYS A 21 -6.20 3.78 -12.16
C LYS A 21 -5.51 4.19 -13.47
N PRO A 22 -5.38 5.48 -13.82
CA PRO A 22 -4.66 5.89 -15.04
C PRO A 22 -3.21 5.41 -15.06
N LEU A 23 -2.55 5.37 -13.91
CA LEU A 23 -1.20 4.83 -13.77
C LEU A 23 -1.19 3.30 -13.91
N MET A 24 -2.18 2.64 -13.32
CA MET A 24 -2.34 1.19 -13.45
C MET A 24 -2.59 0.76 -14.90
N ASP A 25 -3.30 1.55 -15.69
CA ASP A 25 -3.59 1.27 -17.10
C ASP A 25 -2.36 1.41 -18.00
N LYS A 26 -1.40 2.23 -17.59
CA LYS A 26 -0.18 2.52 -18.35
C LYS A 26 0.91 1.48 -18.21
N TYR A 27 0.94 0.71 -17.11
CA TYR A 27 2.00 -0.22 -16.79
C TYR A 27 1.47 -1.65 -16.60
N ASP A 28 2.35 -2.64 -16.70
CA ASP A 28 2.04 -3.99 -16.22
C ASP A 28 1.84 -3.91 -14.70
N SER A 29 0.62 -4.19 -14.25
CA SER A 29 0.24 -3.94 -12.87
C SER A 29 -0.64 -5.03 -12.27
N PHE A 30 -0.52 -5.22 -10.97
CA PHE A 30 -1.40 -6.06 -10.17
C PHE A 30 -1.71 -5.40 -8.83
N ILE A 31 -2.78 -5.85 -8.20
CA ILE A 31 -3.27 -5.31 -6.93
C ILE A 31 -3.12 -6.35 -5.83
N VAL A 32 -2.69 -5.92 -4.66
CA VAL A 32 -2.70 -6.72 -3.42
C VAL A 32 -3.51 -5.98 -2.37
N THR A 33 -4.60 -6.58 -1.91
CA THR A 33 -5.51 -5.96 -0.95
C THR A 33 -6.09 -6.99 0.02
N GLU A 34 -6.77 -6.54 1.06
CA GLU A 34 -7.46 -7.44 1.98
C GLU A 34 -8.77 -7.94 1.35
N LYS A 35 -9.11 -9.21 1.64
CA LYS A 35 -10.39 -9.80 1.23
C LYS A 35 -11.49 -9.31 2.16
N THR A 36 -12.55 -8.73 1.59
CA THR A 36 -13.82 -8.45 2.29
C THR A 36 -14.97 -9.16 1.60
N GLU A 37 -16.10 -9.25 2.28
CA GLU A 37 -17.35 -9.83 1.73
C GLU A 37 -17.84 -9.08 0.47
N TYR A 38 -17.46 -7.80 0.35
CA TYR A 38 -17.82 -6.92 -0.77
C TYR A 38 -16.72 -6.80 -1.84
N SER A 39 -15.68 -7.63 -1.80
CA SER A 39 -14.52 -7.54 -2.70
C SER A 39 -14.80 -8.09 -4.10
N SER A 40 -15.83 -7.62 -4.78
CA SER A 40 -15.97 -7.83 -6.22
C SER A 40 -15.28 -6.70 -6.99
N ILE A 41 -13.96 -6.77 -7.10
CA ILE A 41 -13.23 -5.88 -7.98
C ILE A 41 -13.44 -6.37 -9.41
N ASN A 42 -14.39 -5.75 -10.10
CA ASN A 42 -14.66 -5.99 -11.51
C ASN A 42 -13.55 -5.34 -12.35
N ASN A 43 -12.35 -5.88 -12.27
CA ASN A 43 -11.16 -5.40 -12.97
C ASN A 43 -10.57 -6.53 -13.80
N HIS A 44 -10.25 -6.26 -15.06
CA HIS A 44 -9.47 -7.13 -15.94
C HIS A 44 -8.03 -7.36 -15.42
N ARG A 45 -7.68 -6.79 -14.24
CA ARG A 45 -6.37 -6.90 -13.61
C ARG A 45 -6.28 -8.04 -12.62
N LYS A 46 -5.07 -8.52 -12.46
CA LYS A 46 -4.73 -9.53 -11.46
C LYS A 46 -4.83 -8.94 -10.07
N VAL A 47 -5.66 -9.53 -9.22
CA VAL A 47 -5.87 -9.12 -7.82
C VAL A 47 -5.52 -10.29 -6.91
N TYR A 48 -4.71 -10.02 -5.91
CA TYR A 48 -4.38 -10.94 -4.83
C TYR A 48 -5.01 -10.47 -3.54
N TYR A 49 -5.56 -11.41 -2.78
CA TYR A 49 -6.24 -11.12 -1.53
C TYR A 49 -5.45 -11.63 -0.33
N LEU A 50 -5.29 -10.76 0.66
CA LEU A 50 -4.76 -11.06 1.98
C LEU A 50 -5.90 -11.26 2.97
N LYS A 51 -5.63 -11.93 4.09
CA LYS A 51 -6.58 -12.00 5.21
C LYS A 51 -6.70 -10.62 5.84
N GLN A 52 -7.93 -10.20 6.10
CA GLN A 52 -8.20 -8.95 6.82
C GLN A 52 -7.59 -9.01 8.22
N ILE A 53 -6.87 -7.94 8.59
CA ILE A 53 -6.21 -7.81 9.89
C ILE A 53 -6.98 -6.81 10.73
N ASN A 54 -7.55 -7.31 11.84
CA ASN A 54 -8.15 -6.49 12.87
C ASN A 54 -7.32 -6.59 14.16
N ARG A 55 -6.86 -5.45 14.70
CA ARG A 55 -5.99 -5.40 15.88
C ARG A 55 -6.67 -5.90 17.16
N SER A 56 -8.01 -5.87 17.23
CA SER A 56 -8.78 -6.35 18.37
C SER A 56 -8.92 -7.88 18.43
N GLU A 57 -8.52 -8.60 17.38
CA GLU A 57 -8.67 -10.04 17.33
C GLU A 57 -7.55 -10.77 18.08
N LYS A 58 -7.91 -11.79 18.87
CA LYS A 58 -6.94 -12.64 19.61
C LYS A 58 -5.91 -13.33 18.67
N LYS A 59 -6.27 -13.59 17.41
CA LYS A 59 -5.40 -14.24 16.41
C LYS A 59 -4.66 -13.24 15.50
N PHE A 60 -4.58 -11.99 15.88
CA PHE A 60 -3.96 -10.91 15.12
C PHE A 60 -2.53 -11.24 14.64
N ILE A 61 -1.67 -11.73 15.55
CA ILE A 61 -0.27 -12.04 15.22
C ILE A 61 -0.19 -13.18 14.19
N PHE A 62 -1.00 -14.22 14.34
CA PHE A 62 -1.02 -15.33 13.37
C PHE A 62 -1.47 -14.88 11.98
N LYS A 63 -2.43 -13.95 11.90
CA LYS A 63 -2.84 -13.35 10.61
C LYS A 63 -1.72 -12.53 9.98
N ILE A 64 -0.97 -11.78 10.76
CA ILE A 64 0.20 -11.03 10.26
C ILE A 64 1.24 -11.98 9.68
N ILE A 65 1.60 -13.03 10.42
CA ILE A 65 2.59 -14.03 9.98
C ILE A 65 2.09 -14.72 8.69
N TYR A 66 0.83 -15.15 8.66
CA TYR A 66 0.24 -15.75 7.47
C TYR A 66 0.31 -14.80 6.26
N ASN A 67 -0.11 -13.55 6.44
CA ASN A 67 -0.07 -12.55 5.37
C ASN A 67 1.37 -12.25 4.92
N LEU A 68 2.35 -12.29 5.82
CA LEU A 68 3.76 -12.14 5.46
C LEU A 68 4.21 -13.24 4.47
N PHE A 69 3.89 -14.50 4.76
CA PHE A 69 4.24 -15.61 3.87
C PHE A 69 3.50 -15.54 2.53
N VAL A 70 2.20 -15.22 2.55
CA VAL A 70 1.41 -15.04 1.33
C VAL A 70 1.98 -13.90 0.48
N THR A 71 2.28 -12.77 1.11
CA THR A 71 2.86 -11.61 0.45
C THR A 71 4.23 -11.93 -0.16
N LEU A 72 5.07 -12.67 0.55
CA LEU A 72 6.38 -13.09 0.03
C LEU A 72 6.23 -13.98 -1.21
N LYS A 73 5.31 -14.95 -1.19
CA LYS A 73 5.01 -15.80 -2.36
C LYS A 73 4.53 -14.97 -3.56
N ILE A 74 3.62 -14.02 -3.34
CA ILE A 74 3.14 -13.12 -4.38
C ILE A 74 4.31 -12.30 -4.94
N PHE A 75 5.12 -11.74 -4.06
CA PHE A 75 6.26 -10.89 -4.44
C PHE A 75 7.27 -11.65 -5.30
N ILE A 76 7.66 -12.85 -4.90
CA ILE A 76 8.60 -13.69 -5.66
C ILE A 76 8.00 -14.06 -7.03
N LYS A 77 6.71 -14.46 -7.05
CA LYS A 77 6.00 -14.84 -8.29
C LYS A 77 5.90 -13.70 -9.29
N GLU A 78 5.52 -12.52 -8.82
CA GLU A 78 5.26 -11.35 -9.67
C GLU A 78 6.52 -10.51 -9.93
N ASN A 79 7.48 -10.53 -9.02
CA ASN A 79 8.75 -9.80 -9.08
C ASN A 79 8.58 -8.33 -9.52
N PRO A 80 7.80 -7.51 -8.80
CA PRO A 80 7.54 -6.13 -9.21
C PRO A 80 8.80 -5.28 -9.13
N ASP A 81 8.92 -4.28 -10.00
CA ASP A 81 9.96 -3.25 -9.95
C ASP A 81 9.64 -2.17 -8.92
N PHE A 82 8.33 -1.87 -8.78
CA PHE A 82 7.80 -0.85 -7.88
C PHE A 82 6.68 -1.42 -7.01
N VAL A 83 6.62 -0.95 -5.79
CA VAL A 83 5.47 -1.11 -4.91
C VAL A 83 4.92 0.27 -4.57
N ILE A 84 3.64 0.50 -4.84
CA ILE A 84 2.92 1.72 -4.50
C ILE A 84 1.84 1.38 -3.48
N SER A 85 1.89 2.04 -2.33
CA SER A 85 0.96 1.79 -1.22
C SER A 85 0.28 3.07 -0.75
N THR A 86 -1.03 2.97 -0.52
CA THR A 86 -1.82 4.00 0.17
C THR A 86 -2.13 3.64 1.65
N GLY A 87 -1.48 2.57 2.18
CA GLY A 87 -1.70 2.07 3.56
C GLY A 87 -2.71 0.91 3.57
N ALA A 88 -3.05 0.30 4.64
CA ALA A 88 -2.71 0.43 6.02
C ALA A 88 -1.82 -0.74 6.51
N LEU A 89 -2.15 -1.33 7.69
CA LEU A 89 -1.33 -2.34 8.37
C LEU A 89 -1.03 -3.58 7.51
N ALA A 90 -2.02 -4.08 6.76
CA ALA A 90 -1.88 -5.26 5.91
C ALA A 90 -0.88 -5.07 4.76
N THR A 91 -0.56 -3.83 4.39
CA THR A 91 0.36 -3.52 3.29
C THR A 91 1.83 -3.48 3.73
N ILE A 92 2.09 -3.39 5.03
CA ILE A 92 3.46 -3.27 5.59
C ILE A 92 4.36 -4.41 5.11
N PRO A 93 3.94 -5.70 5.14
CA PRO A 93 4.79 -6.79 4.65
C PRO A 93 5.24 -6.59 3.20
N MET A 94 4.33 -6.20 2.28
CA MET A 94 4.66 -5.96 0.88
C MET A 94 5.69 -4.84 0.73
N CYS A 95 5.50 -3.75 1.46
CA CYS A 95 6.39 -2.59 1.43
C CYS A 95 7.80 -2.93 1.94
N LEU A 96 7.90 -3.67 3.05
CA LEU A 96 9.19 -4.06 3.62
C LEU A 96 9.92 -5.11 2.76
N ILE A 97 9.19 -6.09 2.23
CA ILE A 97 9.74 -7.08 1.29
C ILE A 97 10.32 -6.36 0.06
N ALA A 98 9.63 -5.38 -0.50
CA ALA A 98 10.15 -4.58 -1.60
C ALA A 98 11.52 -3.97 -1.27
N LYS A 99 11.71 -3.45 -0.07
CA LYS A 99 13.01 -2.88 0.35
C LYS A 99 14.09 -3.94 0.55
N VAL A 100 13.75 -5.10 1.11
CA VAL A 100 14.69 -6.24 1.24
C VAL A 100 15.19 -6.68 -0.13
N PHE A 101 14.32 -6.73 -1.13
CA PHE A 101 14.66 -7.09 -2.51
C PHE A 101 15.14 -5.90 -3.35
N ARG A 102 15.49 -4.76 -2.72
CA ARG A 102 16.02 -3.54 -3.36
C ARG A 102 15.12 -2.98 -4.47
N LYS A 103 13.81 -3.19 -4.34
CA LYS A 103 12.80 -2.61 -5.23
C LYS A 103 12.39 -1.21 -4.77
N LYS A 104 11.77 -0.45 -5.65
CA LYS A 104 11.35 0.92 -5.33
C LYS A 104 10.02 0.92 -4.59
N LEU A 105 9.97 1.65 -3.48
CA LEU A 105 8.78 1.84 -2.66
C LEU A 105 8.29 3.28 -2.76
N VAL A 106 7.05 3.44 -3.17
CA VAL A 106 6.31 4.71 -3.14
C VAL A 106 5.18 4.58 -2.14
N PHE A 107 5.14 5.47 -1.17
CA PHE A 107 4.06 5.51 -0.18
C PHE A 107 3.29 6.83 -0.30
N ILE A 108 1.98 6.73 -0.24
CA ILE A 108 1.07 7.88 -0.25
C ILE A 108 0.31 7.86 1.08
N GLU A 109 0.52 8.89 1.90
CA GLU A 109 -0.15 9.03 3.19
C GLU A 109 -1.66 9.25 2.99
N SER A 110 -2.45 8.84 3.97
CA SER A 110 -3.90 8.90 3.91
C SER A 110 -4.43 10.33 3.73
N PHE A 111 -5.38 10.52 2.82
CA PHE A 111 -6.09 11.79 2.64
C PHE A 111 -6.83 12.23 3.91
N ALA A 112 -7.32 11.27 4.71
CA ALA A 112 -7.97 11.56 5.99
C ALA A 112 -7.02 12.11 7.07
N LYS A 113 -5.72 12.20 6.79
CA LYS A 113 -4.69 12.67 7.72
C LYS A 113 -4.22 14.07 7.34
N ILE A 114 -4.85 15.07 7.96
CA ILE A 114 -4.58 16.48 7.68
C ILE A 114 -3.45 17.04 8.56
N ASN A 115 -3.43 16.63 9.84
CA ASN A 115 -2.53 17.16 10.85
C ASN A 115 -1.99 16.11 11.83
N SER A 116 -2.04 14.85 11.45
CA SER A 116 -1.49 13.76 12.27
C SER A 116 -1.14 12.55 11.40
N PRO A 117 0.07 11.99 11.54
CA PRO A 117 0.51 10.86 10.75
C PRO A 117 -0.20 9.54 11.11
N THR A 118 -0.34 8.63 10.12
CA THR A 118 -0.71 7.25 10.40
C THR A 118 0.47 6.49 11.03
N LEU A 119 0.18 5.41 11.76
CA LEU A 119 1.23 4.52 12.27
C LEU A 119 2.00 3.85 11.12
N THR A 120 1.30 3.46 10.07
CA THR A 120 1.90 2.89 8.86
C THR A 120 2.80 3.90 8.17
N GLY A 121 2.34 5.15 8.02
CA GLY A 121 3.13 6.23 7.44
C GLY A 121 4.40 6.52 8.24
N LYS A 122 4.31 6.62 9.57
CA LYS A 122 5.49 6.80 10.44
C LYS A 122 6.53 5.70 10.25
N LEU A 123 6.08 4.44 10.14
CA LEU A 123 6.98 3.32 9.92
C LEU A 123 7.61 3.38 8.53
N LEU A 124 6.80 3.53 7.48
CA LEU A 124 7.26 3.44 6.10
C LEU A 124 8.00 4.69 5.61
N TYR A 125 7.86 5.83 6.27
CA TYR A 125 8.60 7.05 5.94
C TYR A 125 10.12 6.86 5.90
N LYS A 126 10.64 5.97 6.76
CA LYS A 126 12.07 5.66 6.82
C LYS A 126 12.56 4.84 5.64
N TYR A 127 11.67 4.09 5.00
CA TYR A 127 12.01 3.09 3.98
C TYR A 127 11.57 3.47 2.57
N ALA A 128 10.58 4.35 2.44
CA ALA A 128 10.05 4.77 1.14
C ALA A 128 11.11 5.54 0.33
N ASP A 129 11.25 5.18 -0.95
CA ASP A 129 12.08 5.95 -1.90
C ASP A 129 11.40 7.26 -2.27
N GLN A 130 10.06 7.26 -2.32
CA GLN A 130 9.24 8.46 -2.44
C GLN A 130 8.08 8.36 -1.47
N PHE A 131 7.86 9.43 -0.72
CA PHE A 131 6.78 9.53 0.25
C PHE A 131 5.94 10.76 -0.08
N TYR A 132 4.68 10.55 -0.39
CA TYR A 132 3.75 11.62 -0.74
C TYR A 132 2.80 11.90 0.41
N VAL A 133 2.54 13.19 0.63
CA VAL A 133 1.50 13.68 1.53
C VAL A 133 0.45 14.44 0.71
N GLN A 134 -0.79 14.41 1.17
CA GLN A 134 -1.92 14.99 0.45
C GLN A 134 -2.35 16.35 1.02
N TRP A 135 -1.75 16.77 2.12
CA TRP A 135 -1.94 18.06 2.77
C TRP A 135 -0.58 18.69 3.08
N GLU A 136 -0.47 19.98 2.83
CA GLU A 136 0.78 20.70 3.05
C GLU A 136 1.20 20.68 4.54
N THR A 137 0.21 20.75 5.46
CA THR A 137 0.42 20.63 6.90
C THR A 137 1.16 19.36 7.32
N MET A 138 1.07 18.30 6.52
CA MET A 138 1.77 17.04 6.82
C MET A 138 3.29 17.10 6.61
N LEU A 139 3.79 18.14 5.95
CA LEU A 139 5.24 18.37 5.81
C LEU A 139 5.90 18.69 7.18
N GLU A 140 5.15 19.17 8.17
CA GLU A 140 5.64 19.33 9.54
C GLU A 140 6.04 18.00 10.17
N PHE A 141 5.31 16.92 9.86
CA PHE A 141 5.59 15.56 10.37
C PHE A 141 6.53 14.77 9.47
N TYR A 142 6.56 15.11 8.19
CA TYR A 142 7.33 14.40 7.15
C TYR A 142 8.12 15.42 6.29
N PRO A 143 9.19 16.03 6.83
CA PRO A 143 9.90 17.15 6.15
C PRO A 143 10.49 16.78 4.78
N ARG A 144 10.76 15.49 4.51
CA ARG A 144 11.27 15.01 3.20
C ARG A 144 10.17 14.48 2.30
N ALA A 145 8.90 14.60 2.70
CA ALA A 145 7.78 14.15 1.87
C ALA A 145 7.53 15.12 0.69
N ILE A 146 6.85 14.61 -0.31
CA ILE A 146 6.49 15.36 -1.50
C ILE A 146 5.01 15.74 -1.39
N TYR A 147 4.71 17.02 -1.46
CA TYR A 147 3.36 17.54 -1.58
C TYR A 147 3.07 17.96 -3.02
N LYS A 148 2.01 17.45 -3.60
CA LYS A 148 1.54 17.77 -4.96
C LYS A 148 0.01 17.94 -5.02
N GLY A 149 -0.61 18.21 -3.88
CA GLY A 149 -2.06 18.22 -3.74
C GLY A 149 -2.65 16.87 -3.37
N GLY A 150 -3.98 16.79 -3.31
CA GLY A 150 -4.71 15.57 -3.04
C GLY A 150 -4.78 14.66 -4.27
N ILE A 151 -5.03 13.38 -4.02
CA ILE A 151 -5.16 12.35 -5.07
C ILE A 151 -6.59 12.29 -5.66
N TYR A 152 -7.56 12.94 -5.01
CA TYR A 152 -8.96 13.04 -5.43
C TYR A 152 -9.16 14.18 -6.43
#